data_7b7b96d0ed8d774375177723437af279
#
_entry.id   7b7b96d0ed8d774375177723437af279
#
_cell.length_a   1.000
_cell.length_b   1.000
_cell.length_c   1.000
_cell.angle_alpha   90.00
_cell.angle_beta   90.00
_cell.angle_gamma   90.00
#
_symmetry.space_group_name_H-M   'P 1'
#
loop_
_entity.id
_entity.type
_entity.pdbx_description
1 polymer ?
#
loop_
_entity_poly.entity_id
_entity_poly.type
_entity_poly.pdbx_seq_one_letter_code
_entity_poly.pdbx_strand_id
1 'polypeptide(L)'
;MLDQVAVDIETTGFDVDDEVTVVGFALPLGVRVFAQTGGRGGDDIEASVKARLSETLVNISTHPDEAALLAAVTEFVAERIRDVDVLLIAYNGEVWSGGFDLPFLRTRFARHELAWPFVNVPYADVMPLVTDRFNTTVDGVEEGGLVTAYEVLCDGSDGDLDPFADSAEAVTAFEDGRFGELVLHNVADVLRTQALGELAESYCSKADFDLKSLSPTRDA
;
A
#
# COMPACT_ATOMS: atom_id res chain seq x y z
N MET A 1 2.91 -5.69 21.43
CA MET A 1 2.97 -4.64 20.41
C MET A 1 2.06 -5.11 19.30
N LEU A 2 1.38 -4.25 18.56
CA LEU A 2 0.56 -4.68 17.43
C LEU A 2 1.48 -5.05 16.27
N ASP A 3 1.19 -6.12 15.55
CA ASP A 3 1.89 -6.44 14.32
C ASP A 3 1.58 -5.37 13.26
N GLN A 4 2.59 -4.85 12.58
CA GLN A 4 2.36 -3.86 11.54
C GLN A 4 1.93 -4.54 10.22
N VAL A 5 0.96 -3.95 9.55
CA VAL A 5 0.52 -4.31 8.21
C VAL A 5 0.57 -3.06 7.34
N ALA A 6 1.50 -3.01 6.40
CA ALA A 6 1.57 -1.90 5.45
C ALA A 6 0.55 -2.09 4.33
N VAL A 7 -0.07 -1.00 3.90
CA VAL A 7 -1.00 -0.95 2.76
C VAL A 7 -0.58 0.13 1.79
N ASP A 8 -0.74 -0.15 0.50
CA ASP A 8 -0.51 0.77 -0.61
C ASP A 8 -1.45 0.44 -1.77
N ILE A 9 -1.78 1.42 -2.63
CA ILE A 9 -2.65 1.23 -3.78
C ILE A 9 -2.07 1.81 -5.07
N GLU A 10 -2.42 1.16 -6.19
CA GLU A 10 -2.25 1.75 -7.53
C GLU A 10 -3.61 2.10 -8.14
N THR A 11 -3.61 3.11 -9.00
CA THR A 11 -4.83 3.62 -9.63
C THR A 11 -4.61 3.94 -11.10
N THR A 12 -5.70 4.16 -11.85
CA THR A 12 -5.62 4.65 -13.22
C THR A 12 -5.37 6.15 -13.33
N GLY A 13 -5.37 6.87 -12.21
CA GLY A 13 -5.15 8.31 -12.11
C GLY A 13 -5.71 8.87 -10.81
N PHE A 14 -5.91 10.19 -10.75
CA PHE A 14 -6.31 10.91 -9.54
C PHE A 14 -7.73 11.48 -9.58
N ASP A 15 -8.40 11.35 -10.71
CA ASP A 15 -9.76 11.87 -10.87
C ASP A 15 -10.79 10.99 -10.14
N VAL A 16 -11.93 11.56 -9.82
CA VAL A 16 -13.01 10.84 -9.12
C VAL A 16 -13.55 9.63 -9.90
N ASP A 17 -13.38 9.62 -11.22
CA ASP A 17 -13.80 8.53 -12.10
C ASP A 17 -12.70 7.48 -12.33
N ASP A 18 -11.47 7.75 -11.87
CA ASP A 18 -10.38 6.78 -11.92
C ASP A 18 -10.62 5.62 -10.96
N GLU A 19 -9.98 4.49 -11.23
CA GLU A 19 -10.20 3.22 -10.56
C GLU A 19 -8.95 2.74 -9.80
N VAL A 20 -9.16 1.99 -8.73
CA VAL A 20 -8.09 1.22 -8.08
C VAL A 20 -7.72 0.05 -8.98
N THR A 21 -6.43 -0.09 -9.27
CA THR A 21 -5.89 -1.18 -10.10
C THR A 21 -5.19 -2.26 -9.27
N VAL A 22 -4.55 -1.86 -8.17
CA VAL A 22 -3.88 -2.77 -7.23
C VAL A 22 -4.14 -2.32 -5.80
N VAL A 23 -4.30 -3.28 -4.89
CA VAL A 23 -4.21 -3.07 -3.43
C VAL A 23 -3.24 -4.11 -2.88
N GLY A 24 -2.15 -3.64 -2.27
CA GLY A 24 -1.14 -4.47 -1.64
C GLY A 24 -1.15 -4.35 -0.13
N PHE A 25 -0.80 -5.46 0.54
CA PHE A 25 -0.59 -5.52 1.97
C PHE A 25 0.72 -6.26 2.27
N ALA A 26 1.67 -5.61 2.95
CA ALA A 26 2.79 -6.32 3.54
C ALA A 26 2.42 -6.74 4.97
N LEU A 27 2.46 -8.05 5.21
CA LEU A 27 2.18 -8.68 6.49
C LEU A 27 3.49 -9.22 7.09
N PRO A 28 3.55 -9.59 8.37
CA PRO A 28 4.77 -10.13 8.99
C PRO A 28 5.38 -11.35 8.28
N LEU A 29 4.58 -12.11 7.52
CA LEU A 29 5.02 -13.33 6.84
C LEU A 29 5.05 -13.24 5.31
N GLY A 30 4.87 -12.05 4.74
CA GLY A 30 4.89 -11.87 3.29
C GLY A 30 3.87 -10.86 2.77
N VAL A 31 3.65 -10.85 1.47
CA VAL A 31 2.84 -9.86 0.79
C VAL A 31 1.58 -10.47 0.20
N ARG A 32 0.44 -9.80 0.38
CA ARG A 32 -0.84 -10.11 -0.25
C ARG A 32 -1.21 -9.01 -1.22
N VAL A 33 -1.45 -9.36 -2.49
CA VAL A 33 -1.83 -8.39 -3.53
C VAL A 33 -3.14 -8.78 -4.20
N PHE A 34 -3.96 -7.78 -4.44
CA PHE A 34 -5.19 -7.84 -5.23
C PHE A 34 -5.01 -6.92 -6.44
N ALA A 35 -5.09 -7.46 -7.65
CA ALA A 35 -4.93 -6.69 -8.87
C ALA A 35 -6.13 -6.89 -9.80
N GLN A 36 -6.65 -5.81 -10.39
CA GLN A 36 -7.60 -5.95 -11.48
C GLN A 36 -6.90 -5.89 -12.84
N THR A 37 -7.51 -6.48 -13.84
CA THR A 37 -6.97 -6.53 -15.22
C THR A 37 -7.83 -5.77 -16.23
N GLY A 38 -8.95 -5.17 -15.82
CA GLY A 38 -9.92 -4.55 -16.71
C GLY A 38 -10.54 -5.58 -17.67
N GLY A 39 -10.71 -6.84 -17.22
CA GLY A 39 -11.24 -7.94 -18.04
C GLY A 39 -10.28 -8.45 -19.12
N ARG A 40 -9.04 -7.97 -19.14
CA ARG A 40 -8.01 -8.43 -20.10
C ARG A 40 -7.38 -9.73 -19.59
N GLY A 41 -7.04 -10.62 -20.53
CA GLY A 41 -6.18 -11.77 -20.23
C GLY A 41 -4.77 -11.27 -19.94
N GLY A 42 -4.12 -11.83 -18.92
CA GLY A 42 -2.74 -11.53 -18.58
C GLY A 42 -1.90 -12.81 -18.56
N ASP A 43 -0.60 -12.66 -18.75
CA ASP A 43 0.38 -13.69 -18.46
C ASP A 43 0.28 -14.08 -16.96
N ASP A 44 0.92 -15.16 -16.56
CA ASP A 44 0.96 -15.57 -15.16
C ASP A 44 1.69 -14.51 -14.30
N ILE A 45 0.90 -13.53 -13.82
CA ILE A 45 1.39 -12.40 -13.02
C ILE A 45 2.11 -12.91 -11.78
N GLU A 46 1.54 -13.92 -11.11
CA GLU A 46 2.13 -14.49 -9.90
C GLU A 46 3.51 -15.12 -10.16
N ALA A 47 3.66 -15.85 -11.27
CA ALA A 47 4.95 -16.45 -11.61
C ALA A 47 5.98 -15.38 -11.96
N SER A 48 5.59 -14.32 -12.68
CA SER A 48 6.51 -13.22 -13.05
C SER A 48 6.99 -12.44 -11.82
N VAL A 49 6.11 -12.19 -10.86
CA VAL A 49 6.45 -11.52 -9.61
C VAL A 49 7.32 -12.39 -8.72
N LYS A 50 6.96 -13.67 -8.54
CA LYS A 50 7.76 -14.63 -7.74
C LYS A 50 9.16 -14.85 -8.29
N ALA A 51 9.37 -14.75 -9.59
CA ALA A 51 10.69 -14.84 -10.19
C ALA A 51 11.65 -13.70 -9.77
N ARG A 52 11.11 -12.56 -9.34
CA ARG A 52 11.88 -11.38 -8.87
C ARG A 52 12.05 -11.37 -7.35
N LEU A 53 11.17 -12.05 -6.62
CA LEU A 53 11.15 -12.11 -5.15
C LEU A 53 11.64 -13.45 -4.67
N SER A 54 12.94 -13.57 -4.35
CA SER A 54 13.56 -14.84 -4.00
C SER A 54 13.25 -15.32 -2.57
N GLU A 55 12.97 -14.41 -1.64
CA GLU A 55 12.85 -14.73 -0.20
C GLU A 55 11.49 -14.30 0.41
N THR A 56 10.70 -13.46 -0.28
CA THR A 56 9.42 -12.97 0.21
C THR A 56 8.27 -13.85 -0.28
N LEU A 57 7.44 -14.30 0.64
CA LEU A 57 6.21 -15.01 0.29
C LEU A 57 5.22 -14.02 -0.32
N VAL A 58 4.79 -14.27 -1.55
CA VAL A 58 3.80 -13.44 -2.23
C VAL A 58 2.59 -14.26 -2.62
N ASN A 59 1.41 -13.74 -2.31
CA ASN A 59 0.13 -14.28 -2.73
C ASN A 59 -0.62 -13.22 -3.52
N ILE A 60 -0.92 -13.48 -4.78
CA ILE A 60 -1.58 -12.55 -5.71
C ILE A 60 -2.91 -13.15 -6.15
N SER A 61 -3.96 -12.34 -6.18
CA SER A 61 -5.20 -12.66 -6.88
C SER A 61 -5.52 -11.61 -7.91
N THR A 62 -5.98 -12.07 -9.08
CA THR A 62 -6.40 -11.21 -10.18
C THR A 62 -7.92 -11.17 -10.27
N HIS A 63 -8.44 -10.00 -10.57
CA HIS A 63 -9.87 -9.72 -10.65
C HIS A 63 -10.20 -9.07 -12.00
N PRO A 64 -11.41 -9.31 -12.55
CA PRO A 64 -11.77 -8.76 -13.86
C PRO A 64 -11.96 -7.23 -13.83
N ASP A 65 -12.35 -6.67 -12.69
CA ASP A 65 -12.70 -5.27 -12.53
C ASP A 65 -12.48 -4.81 -11.07
N GLU A 66 -12.62 -3.51 -10.85
CA GLU A 66 -12.45 -2.89 -9.54
C GLU A 66 -13.46 -3.39 -8.49
N ALA A 67 -14.73 -3.61 -8.89
CA ALA A 67 -15.75 -4.06 -7.96
C ALA A 67 -15.41 -5.44 -7.36
N ALA A 68 -14.93 -6.36 -8.20
CA ALA A 68 -14.49 -7.68 -7.79
C ALA A 68 -13.21 -7.60 -6.91
N LEU A 69 -12.29 -6.68 -7.25
CA LEU A 69 -11.09 -6.43 -6.45
C LEU A 69 -11.46 -5.93 -5.06
N LEU A 70 -12.29 -4.88 -4.96
CA LEU A 70 -12.71 -4.29 -3.67
C LEU A 70 -13.51 -5.28 -2.81
N ALA A 71 -14.34 -6.13 -3.41
CA ALA A 71 -15.04 -7.19 -2.71
C ALA A 71 -14.05 -8.20 -2.09
N ALA A 72 -13.04 -8.62 -2.84
CA ALA A 72 -12.01 -9.54 -2.36
C ALA A 72 -11.12 -8.90 -1.26
N VAL A 73 -10.82 -7.61 -1.36
CA VAL A 73 -10.15 -6.84 -0.30
C VAL A 73 -11.02 -6.82 0.97
N THR A 74 -12.34 -6.62 0.83
CA THR A 74 -13.27 -6.64 1.97
C THR A 74 -13.23 -7.97 2.71
N GLU A 75 -13.29 -9.08 1.99
CA GLU A 75 -13.21 -10.43 2.58
C GLU A 75 -11.87 -10.65 3.29
N PHE A 76 -10.78 -10.29 2.65
CA PHE A 76 -9.44 -10.42 3.24
C PHE A 76 -9.28 -9.60 4.52
N VAL A 77 -9.70 -8.34 4.52
CA VAL A 77 -9.62 -7.46 5.69
C VAL A 77 -10.47 -8.02 6.83
N ALA A 78 -11.67 -8.53 6.54
CA ALA A 78 -12.55 -9.13 7.54
C ALA A 78 -11.94 -10.40 8.16
N GLU A 79 -11.21 -11.21 7.39
CA GLU A 79 -10.67 -12.49 7.83
C GLU A 79 -9.29 -12.38 8.50
N ARG A 80 -8.47 -11.39 8.10
CA ARG A 80 -7.04 -11.37 8.41
C ARG A 80 -6.54 -10.11 9.11
N ILE A 81 -7.30 -9.02 9.07
CA ILE A 81 -6.87 -7.73 9.62
C ILE A 81 -7.82 -7.25 10.71
N ARG A 82 -9.12 -7.33 10.47
CA ARG A 82 -10.11 -6.91 11.46
C ARG A 82 -10.14 -7.89 12.63
N ASP A 83 -10.31 -7.35 13.83
CA ASP A 83 -10.42 -8.10 15.09
C ASP A 83 -9.14 -8.92 15.46
N VAL A 84 -7.99 -8.56 14.90
CA VAL A 84 -6.67 -9.06 15.31
C VAL A 84 -5.79 -7.91 15.79
N ASP A 85 -4.74 -8.23 16.53
CA ASP A 85 -3.84 -7.24 17.13
C ASP A 85 -2.85 -6.67 16.10
N VAL A 86 -3.37 -5.95 15.10
CA VAL A 86 -2.56 -5.30 14.06
C VAL A 86 -2.70 -3.79 14.08
N LEU A 87 -1.68 -3.11 13.59
CA LEU A 87 -1.65 -1.70 13.24
C LEU A 87 -1.52 -1.59 11.71
N LEU A 88 -2.55 -1.05 11.05
CA LEU A 88 -2.46 -0.72 9.64
C LEU A 88 -1.60 0.53 9.48
N ILE A 89 -0.63 0.48 8.58
CA ILE A 89 0.23 1.63 8.27
C ILE A 89 0.21 1.90 6.76
N ALA A 90 0.33 3.17 6.38
CA ALA A 90 0.57 3.59 5.01
C ALA A 90 1.63 4.69 5.00
N TYR A 91 2.21 4.97 3.85
CA TYR A 91 3.13 6.09 3.67
C TYR A 91 2.44 7.19 2.88
N ASN A 92 2.12 8.32 3.52
CA ASN A 92 1.37 9.42 2.93
C ASN A 92 -0.05 9.03 2.46
N GLY A 93 -0.69 8.11 3.18
CA GLY A 93 -1.97 7.52 2.78
C GLY A 93 -3.22 8.20 3.36
N GLU A 94 -3.10 9.24 4.23
CA GLU A 94 -4.20 9.60 5.12
C GLU A 94 -5.17 10.64 4.57
N VAL A 95 -4.68 11.74 4.01
CA VAL A 95 -5.51 12.88 3.61
C VAL A 95 -5.27 13.27 2.16
N TRP A 96 -6.34 13.65 1.45
CA TRP A 96 -6.23 14.18 0.10
C TRP A 96 -5.35 15.43 0.07
N SER A 97 -4.51 15.58 -0.94
CA SER A 97 -3.49 16.62 -1.11
C SER A 97 -2.28 16.57 -0.17
N GLY A 98 -2.29 15.75 0.85
CA GLY A 98 -1.14 15.39 1.66
C GLY A 98 -0.89 13.89 1.63
N GLY A 99 -1.93 13.10 1.31
CA GLY A 99 -1.91 11.65 1.16
C GLY A 99 -3.03 11.22 0.21
N PHE A 100 -3.03 9.97 -0.21
CA PHE A 100 -3.87 9.58 -1.32
C PHE A 100 -4.70 8.32 -1.06
N ASP A 101 -4.13 7.27 -0.51
CA ASP A 101 -4.70 5.91 -0.52
C ASP A 101 -6.07 5.82 0.15
N LEU A 102 -6.16 6.25 1.40
CA LEU A 102 -7.41 6.14 2.15
C LEU A 102 -8.54 7.03 1.62
N PRO A 103 -8.30 8.31 1.23
CA PRO A 103 -9.32 9.13 0.57
C PRO A 103 -9.81 8.52 -0.75
N PHE A 104 -8.91 7.96 -1.55
CA PHE A 104 -9.27 7.33 -2.80
C PHE A 104 -10.08 6.05 -2.56
N LEU A 105 -9.59 5.14 -1.72
CA LEU A 105 -10.32 3.93 -1.34
C LEU A 105 -11.72 4.24 -0.79
N ARG A 106 -11.86 5.22 0.11
CA ARG A 106 -13.20 5.62 0.62
C ARG A 106 -14.14 6.03 -0.50
N THR A 107 -13.63 6.79 -1.47
CA THR A 107 -14.42 7.21 -2.64
C THR A 107 -14.87 6.01 -3.46
N ARG A 108 -13.96 5.07 -3.72
CA ARG A 108 -14.27 3.88 -4.54
C ARG A 108 -15.25 2.95 -3.82
N PHE A 109 -15.04 2.65 -2.54
CA PHE A 109 -15.98 1.87 -1.74
C PHE A 109 -17.38 2.50 -1.72
N ALA A 110 -17.48 3.82 -1.56
CA ALA A 110 -18.76 4.54 -1.58
C ALA A 110 -19.44 4.47 -2.95
N ARG A 111 -18.69 4.61 -4.05
CA ARG A 111 -19.24 4.53 -5.42
C ARG A 111 -19.74 3.14 -5.79
N HIS A 112 -19.12 2.10 -5.26
CA HIS A 112 -19.55 0.71 -5.45
C HIS A 112 -20.59 0.24 -4.42
N GLU A 113 -21.04 1.13 -3.52
CA GLU A 113 -21.99 0.81 -2.45
C GLU A 113 -21.51 -0.37 -1.55
N LEU A 114 -20.19 -0.50 -1.41
CA LEU A 114 -19.55 -1.49 -0.55
C LEU A 114 -19.34 -0.92 0.85
N ALA A 115 -19.49 -1.77 1.87
CA ALA A 115 -19.19 -1.40 3.24
C ALA A 115 -17.68 -1.14 3.41
N TRP A 116 -17.33 -0.12 4.21
CA TRP A 116 -15.94 0.17 4.53
C TRP A 116 -15.32 -0.98 5.35
N PRO A 117 -14.23 -1.63 4.87
CA PRO A 117 -13.75 -2.86 5.50
C PRO A 117 -12.91 -2.64 6.76
N PHE A 118 -12.26 -1.47 6.91
CA PHE A 118 -11.29 -1.20 7.98
C PHE A 118 -11.92 -0.74 9.30
N VAL A 119 -13.13 -1.23 9.59
CA VAL A 119 -13.82 -0.94 10.86
C VAL A 119 -13.04 -1.58 12.03
N ASN A 120 -12.79 -0.80 13.08
CA ASN A 120 -12.00 -1.19 14.26
C ASN A 120 -10.52 -1.51 14.00
N VAL A 121 -9.98 -1.17 12.84
CA VAL A 121 -8.56 -1.29 12.55
C VAL A 121 -7.85 0.00 12.97
N PRO A 122 -6.88 -0.05 13.90
CA PRO A 122 -6.04 1.11 14.21
C PRO A 122 -5.12 1.41 13.03
N TYR A 123 -4.88 2.70 12.80
CA TYR A 123 -4.11 3.19 11.67
C TYR A 123 -3.09 4.24 12.09
N ALA A 124 -1.94 4.27 11.42
CA ALA A 124 -0.98 5.36 11.49
C ALA A 124 -0.41 5.66 10.09
N ASP A 125 -0.21 6.94 9.78
CA ASP A 125 0.56 7.37 8.62
C ASP A 125 2.04 7.45 9.01
N VAL A 126 2.90 6.74 8.29
CA VAL A 126 4.32 6.64 8.60
C VAL A 126 5.12 7.82 8.05
N MET A 127 4.66 8.48 6.99
CA MET A 127 5.40 9.59 6.38
C MET A 127 5.64 10.75 7.37
N PRO A 128 4.62 11.31 8.08
CA PRO A 128 4.87 12.37 9.07
C PRO A 128 5.81 11.92 10.19
N LEU A 129 5.69 10.66 10.61
CA LEU A 129 6.57 10.10 11.63
C LEU A 129 8.03 10.06 11.16
N VAL A 130 8.26 9.63 9.92
CA VAL A 130 9.60 9.56 9.32
C VAL A 130 10.17 10.97 9.15
N THR A 131 9.44 11.88 8.52
CA THR A 131 9.93 13.24 8.23
C THR A 131 10.15 14.08 9.51
N ASP A 132 9.35 13.87 10.55
CA ASP A 132 9.47 14.64 11.80
C ASP A 132 10.51 14.07 12.79
N ARG A 133 10.83 12.78 12.71
CA ARG A 133 11.67 12.09 13.70
C ARG A 133 13.03 11.63 13.20
N PHE A 134 13.22 11.58 11.87
CA PHE A 134 14.47 11.18 11.25
C PHE A 134 15.02 12.28 10.35
N ASN A 135 16.34 12.29 10.14
CA ASN A 135 16.96 13.18 9.18
C ASN A 135 17.01 12.51 7.81
N THR A 136 16.19 12.97 6.90
CA THR A 136 16.12 12.51 5.50
C THR A 136 16.76 13.51 4.52
N THR A 137 17.63 14.41 5.00
CA THR A 137 18.26 15.43 4.16
C THR A 137 19.34 14.82 3.27
N VAL A 138 19.17 14.97 1.96
CA VAL A 138 20.13 14.56 0.93
C VAL A 138 20.58 15.80 0.17
N ASP A 139 21.88 16.02 0.02
CA ASP A 139 22.49 17.18 -0.67
C ASP A 139 21.94 18.56 -0.20
N GLY A 140 21.54 18.64 1.07
CA GLY A 140 21.01 19.86 1.69
C GLY A 140 19.51 20.11 1.44
N VAL A 141 18.82 19.15 0.84
CA VAL A 141 17.36 19.17 0.61
C VAL A 141 16.72 18.11 1.49
N GLU A 142 15.66 18.49 2.21
CA GLU A 142 14.84 17.54 2.97
C GLU A 142 13.94 16.77 2.01
N GLU A 143 14.06 15.45 2.05
CA GLU A 143 13.34 14.54 1.17
C GLU A 143 12.32 13.72 1.96
N GLY A 144 11.05 13.77 1.56
CA GLY A 144 9.94 13.06 2.22
C GLY A 144 9.32 11.97 1.36
N GLY A 145 9.87 11.67 0.17
CA GLY A 145 9.38 10.61 -0.71
C GLY A 145 9.69 9.22 -0.15
N LEU A 146 8.79 8.24 -0.37
CA LEU A 146 8.92 6.87 0.14
C LEU A 146 10.26 6.22 -0.26
N VAL A 147 10.61 6.28 -1.55
CA VAL A 147 11.83 5.67 -2.09
C VAL A 147 13.07 6.28 -1.44
N THR A 148 13.18 7.60 -1.43
CA THR A 148 14.35 8.30 -0.87
C THR A 148 14.46 8.08 0.63
N ALA A 149 13.35 8.13 1.37
CA ALA A 149 13.34 7.86 2.80
C ALA A 149 13.82 6.44 3.11
N TYR A 150 13.35 5.46 2.35
CA TYR A 150 13.78 4.07 2.48
C TYR A 150 15.27 3.89 2.17
N GLU A 151 15.75 4.45 1.06
CA GLU A 151 17.17 4.39 0.67
C GLU A 151 18.10 5.00 1.74
N VAL A 152 17.70 6.14 2.30
CA VAL A 152 18.50 6.86 3.31
C VAL A 152 18.51 6.14 4.66
N LEU A 153 17.37 5.56 5.08
CA LEU A 153 17.20 5.08 6.44
C LEU A 153 17.33 3.55 6.59
N CYS A 154 17.04 2.79 5.52
CA CYS A 154 16.98 1.33 5.56
C CYS A 154 18.08 0.64 4.72
N ASP A 155 19.09 1.39 4.25
CA ASP A 155 20.20 0.86 3.43
C ASP A 155 19.76 0.21 2.09
N GLY A 156 18.63 0.63 1.58
CA GLY A 156 18.04 0.54 0.24
C GLY A 156 18.44 -0.61 -0.69
N SER A 157 18.42 -1.88 -0.22
CA SER A 157 18.80 -3.02 -1.06
C SER A 157 17.73 -3.47 -2.07
N ASP A 158 16.50 -2.95 -1.96
CA ASP A 158 15.35 -3.38 -2.78
C ASP A 158 15.10 -2.50 -4.02
N GLY A 159 16.02 -1.58 -4.35
CA GLY A 159 15.92 -0.71 -5.53
C GLY A 159 15.81 -1.45 -6.86
N ASP A 160 16.30 -2.70 -6.92
CA ASP A 160 16.21 -3.55 -8.13
C ASP A 160 14.83 -4.22 -8.29
N LEU A 161 13.96 -4.15 -7.27
CA LEU A 161 12.64 -4.78 -7.30
C LEU A 161 11.64 -3.94 -8.08
N ASP A 162 11.65 -2.64 -7.88
CA ASP A 162 10.73 -1.70 -8.52
C ASP A 162 11.10 -1.52 -10.01
N PRO A 163 10.19 -1.85 -10.94
CA PRO A 163 10.45 -1.70 -12.36
C PRO A 163 10.36 -0.26 -12.86
N PHE A 164 9.82 0.67 -12.05
CA PHE A 164 9.53 2.03 -12.47
C PHE A 164 10.48 3.04 -11.82
N ALA A 165 10.87 4.04 -12.60
CA ALA A 165 11.61 5.19 -12.11
C ALA A 165 10.69 6.31 -11.60
N ASP A 166 9.43 6.31 -12.04
CA ASP A 166 8.40 7.30 -11.70
C ASP A 166 7.07 6.56 -11.49
N SER A 167 6.38 6.84 -10.38
CA SER A 167 5.07 6.23 -10.07
C SER A 167 4.01 6.49 -11.16
N ALA A 168 4.14 7.55 -11.96
CA ALA A 168 3.25 7.80 -13.10
C ALA A 168 3.33 6.69 -14.19
N GLU A 169 4.41 5.89 -14.20
CA GLU A 169 4.54 4.74 -15.10
C GLU A 169 3.54 3.62 -14.75
N ALA A 170 3.07 3.55 -13.51
CA ALA A 170 2.07 2.58 -13.07
C ALA A 170 0.75 2.68 -13.87
N VAL A 171 0.29 3.91 -14.15
CA VAL A 171 -0.90 4.17 -14.99
C VAL A 171 -0.69 3.61 -16.39
N THR A 172 0.45 3.94 -17.01
CA THR A 172 0.79 3.45 -18.36
C THR A 172 0.95 1.93 -18.38
N ALA A 173 1.52 1.34 -17.33
CA ALA A 173 1.67 -0.12 -17.21
C ALA A 173 0.29 -0.82 -17.16
N PHE A 174 -0.68 -0.25 -16.45
CA PHE A 174 -2.04 -0.76 -16.46
C PHE A 174 -2.67 -0.66 -17.86
N GLU A 175 -2.57 0.49 -18.54
CA GLU A 175 -3.10 0.70 -19.88
C GLU A 175 -2.51 -0.27 -20.91
N ASP A 176 -1.21 -0.53 -20.82
CA ASP A 176 -0.46 -1.44 -21.70
C ASP A 176 -0.65 -2.93 -21.36
N GLY A 177 -1.28 -3.25 -20.22
CA GLY A 177 -1.43 -4.63 -19.74
C GLY A 177 -0.15 -5.22 -19.13
N ARG A 178 0.82 -4.39 -18.72
CA ARG A 178 2.06 -4.78 -18.03
C ARG A 178 1.78 -5.04 -16.53
N PHE A 179 0.79 -5.91 -16.26
CA PHE A 179 0.28 -6.14 -14.90
C PHE A 179 1.32 -6.70 -13.94
N GLY A 180 2.28 -7.51 -14.42
CA GLY A 180 3.36 -8.04 -13.59
C GLY A 180 4.28 -6.94 -13.06
N GLU A 181 4.59 -5.94 -13.88
CA GLU A 181 5.40 -4.78 -13.49
C GLU A 181 4.63 -3.89 -12.51
N LEU A 182 3.34 -3.63 -12.78
CA LEU A 182 2.47 -2.86 -11.90
C LEU A 182 2.37 -3.49 -10.50
N VAL A 183 2.20 -4.81 -10.42
CA VAL A 183 2.16 -5.54 -9.14
C VAL A 183 3.52 -5.50 -8.44
N LEU A 184 4.64 -5.59 -9.17
CA LEU A 184 5.98 -5.47 -8.58
C LEU A 184 6.24 -4.10 -7.99
N HIS A 185 5.78 -3.02 -8.62
CA HIS A 185 5.85 -1.67 -8.09
C HIS A 185 5.13 -1.56 -6.75
N ASN A 186 3.86 -1.95 -6.70
CA ASN A 186 3.08 -1.96 -5.46
C ASN A 186 3.73 -2.84 -4.36
N VAL A 187 4.27 -4.02 -4.72
CA VAL A 187 5.00 -4.87 -3.75
C VAL A 187 6.21 -4.14 -3.19
N ALA A 188 6.97 -3.43 -4.03
CA ALA A 188 8.11 -2.64 -3.55
C ALA A 188 7.67 -1.57 -2.56
N ASP A 189 6.57 -0.87 -2.83
CA ASP A 189 6.11 0.23 -1.98
C ASP A 189 5.52 -0.25 -0.65
N VAL A 190 4.79 -1.36 -0.61
CA VAL A 190 4.34 -1.92 0.68
C VAL A 190 5.50 -2.45 1.53
N LEU A 191 6.55 -3.02 0.92
CA LEU A 191 7.74 -3.48 1.62
C LEU A 191 8.58 -2.32 2.16
N ARG A 192 8.77 -1.26 1.38
CA ARG A 192 9.41 -0.01 1.82
C ARG A 192 8.66 0.62 3.00
N THR A 193 7.34 0.70 2.89
CA THR A 193 6.48 1.23 3.96
C THR A 193 6.59 0.39 5.23
N GLN A 194 6.58 -0.95 5.11
CA GLN A 194 6.78 -1.85 6.25
C GLN A 194 8.13 -1.64 6.91
N ALA A 195 9.22 -1.59 6.14
CA ALA A 195 10.57 -1.39 6.67
C ALA A 195 10.72 -0.06 7.42
N LEU A 196 10.15 1.03 6.88
CA LEU A 196 10.13 2.33 7.55
C LEU A 196 9.27 2.31 8.83
N GLY A 197 8.15 1.58 8.82
CA GLY A 197 7.33 1.36 10.01
C GLY A 197 8.07 0.60 11.10
N GLU A 198 8.78 -0.48 10.77
CA GLU A 198 9.61 -1.26 11.70
C GLU A 198 10.80 -0.43 12.25
N LEU A 199 11.42 0.39 11.40
CA LEU A 199 12.44 1.34 11.83
C LEU A 199 11.86 2.33 12.85
N ALA A 200 10.72 2.93 12.53
CA ALA A 200 10.04 3.87 13.42
C ALA A 200 9.67 3.21 14.76
N GLU A 201 9.20 1.98 14.75
CA GLU A 201 8.91 1.21 15.97
C GLU A 201 10.14 1.03 16.85
N SER A 202 11.33 0.90 16.25
CA SER A 202 12.57 0.69 16.95
C SER A 202 13.13 1.95 17.61
N TYR A 203 12.81 3.14 17.07
CA TYR A 203 13.44 4.40 17.51
C TYR A 203 12.45 5.46 18.01
N CYS A 204 11.16 5.37 17.70
CA CYS A 204 10.15 6.33 18.11
C CYS A 204 9.33 5.82 19.30
N SER A 205 8.72 6.74 20.04
CA SER A 205 7.81 6.38 21.13
C SER A 205 6.43 6.01 20.57
N LYS A 206 5.64 5.25 21.33
CA LYS A 206 4.25 4.95 20.96
C LYS A 206 3.39 6.21 20.76
N ALA A 207 3.72 7.30 21.43
CA ALA A 207 2.99 8.57 21.30
C ALA A 207 3.29 9.28 19.99
N ASP A 208 4.41 8.97 19.34
CA ASP A 208 4.77 9.57 18.05
C ASP A 208 3.93 9.01 16.89
N PHE A 209 3.37 7.81 17.03
CA PHE A 209 2.59 7.15 15.98
C PHE A 209 1.20 7.76 15.70
N ASP A 210 0.76 8.78 16.40
CA ASP A 210 -0.52 9.47 16.17
C ASP A 210 -1.67 8.52 15.72
N LEU A 211 -1.93 7.48 16.52
CA LEU A 211 -2.85 6.41 16.18
C LEU A 211 -4.28 6.94 15.95
N LYS A 212 -4.86 6.54 14.83
CA LYS A 212 -6.22 6.91 14.42
C LYS A 212 -7.10 5.68 14.29
N SER A 213 -8.39 5.90 14.40
CA SER A 213 -9.40 4.88 14.09
C SER A 213 -9.96 5.13 12.69
N LEU A 214 -10.01 4.09 11.88
CA LEU A 214 -10.66 4.14 10.57
C LEU A 214 -12.15 3.81 10.64
N SER A 215 -12.71 3.57 11.84
CA SER A 215 -14.13 3.24 12.03
C SER A 215 -15.02 4.43 11.64
N PRO A 216 -16.07 4.23 10.83
CA PRO A 216 -17.07 5.24 10.57
C PRO A 216 -17.80 5.65 11.86
N THR A 217 -18.37 6.87 11.86
CA THR A 217 -19.17 7.36 12.99
C THR A 217 -20.57 6.76 13.04
N ARG A 218 -20.97 6.00 12.03
CA ARG A 218 -22.20 5.21 11.98
C ARG A 218 -21.86 3.79 11.61
N ASP A 219 -22.41 2.85 12.33
CA ASP A 219 -22.41 1.44 11.92
C ASP A 219 -23.23 1.30 10.63
N ALA A 220 -22.69 0.56 9.65
CA ALA A 220 -23.33 0.32 8.37
C ALA A 220 -24.45 -0.72 8.50
#